data_b3b8ef99001e3947d6b1749962fbad88
#
_entry.id   b3b8ef99001e3947d6b1749962fbad88
#
_cell.length_a   1.000
_cell.length_b   1.000
_cell.length_c   1.000
_cell.angle_alpha   90.00
_cell.angle_beta   90.00
_cell.angle_gamma   90.00
#
_symmetry.space_group_name_H-M   'P 1'
#
loop_
_entity.id
_entity.type
_entity.pdbx_description
1 polymer ?
#
loop_
_entity_poly.entity_id
_entity_poly.type
_entity_poly.pdbx_seq_one_letter_code
_entity_poly.pdbx_strand_id
1 'polypeptide(L)'
;MAFVIENLRLMELVAIVRQNQKFYDDFCVYLKEHGYRDVHNFIVEPSDAKATEVIRNYLARQSEVQLLDGLARPYKDTTARWYFLAWILRDAPAQRLQPLLASVAGESLEEKRANLLNQSRKFVGPLFPQAENWSWPALSEVMLARLEGSRRALKGTKFEELVRRILRKVFDQYGVRLEVEDSEKRINEETFDVQIIGKKKTILVPVKTRETMGGGHANLFTRDIFKAISVAHENGYECVPVIIAESWGGDLKSLQCEHWIYLRANPNQTEAIEPMLEQEIKKLVAFFKRFA
;
A
#
# COMPACT_ATOMS: atom_id res chain seq x y z
N MET A 1 4.46 -34.63 -13.17
CA MET A 1 4.66 -33.16 -13.30
C MET A 1 4.26 -32.56 -11.97
N ALA A 2 5.20 -32.14 -11.15
CA ALA A 2 4.89 -31.38 -9.96
C ALA A 2 4.49 -29.98 -10.42
N PHE A 3 3.24 -29.58 -10.21
CA PHE A 3 2.86 -28.18 -10.27
C PHE A 3 3.50 -27.50 -9.06
N VAL A 4 4.74 -27.10 -9.20
CA VAL A 4 5.33 -26.13 -8.30
C VAL A 4 4.80 -24.78 -8.73
N ILE A 5 3.58 -24.46 -8.26
CA ILE A 5 3.18 -23.07 -8.18
C ILE A 5 3.98 -22.52 -7.02
N GLU A 6 5.21 -22.14 -7.27
CA GLU A 6 5.94 -21.24 -6.39
C GLU A 6 5.23 -19.89 -6.41
N ASN A 7 4.12 -19.82 -5.70
CA ASN A 7 3.52 -18.56 -5.37
C ASN A 7 4.39 -17.93 -4.27
N LEU A 8 5.57 -17.46 -4.66
CA LEU A 8 6.51 -16.80 -3.74
C LEU A 8 5.82 -15.73 -2.91
N ARG A 9 4.88 -15.00 -3.51
CA ARG A 9 4.08 -14.00 -2.83
C ARG A 9 3.28 -14.57 -1.67
N LEU A 10 2.58 -15.68 -1.87
CA LEU A 10 1.77 -16.29 -0.82
C LEU A 10 2.65 -16.88 0.29
N MET A 11 3.75 -17.51 -0.09
CA MET A 11 4.71 -18.06 0.88
C MET A 11 5.30 -16.96 1.77
N GLU A 12 5.73 -15.85 1.18
CA GLU A 12 6.24 -14.69 1.90
C GLU A 12 5.19 -14.09 2.85
N LEU A 13 3.95 -13.88 2.36
CA LEU A 13 2.87 -13.34 3.18
C LEU A 13 2.51 -14.27 4.34
N VAL A 14 2.43 -15.58 4.10
CA VAL A 14 2.18 -16.58 5.16
C VAL A 14 3.31 -16.57 6.19
N ALA A 15 4.57 -16.43 5.77
CA ALA A 15 5.69 -16.32 6.68
C ALA A 15 5.59 -15.07 7.56
N ILE A 16 5.21 -13.92 6.98
CA ILE A 16 4.99 -12.66 7.74
C ILE A 16 3.83 -12.81 8.71
N VAL A 17 2.71 -13.40 8.28
CA VAL A 17 1.56 -13.66 9.17
C VAL A 17 1.99 -14.51 10.36
N ARG A 18 2.76 -15.59 10.15
CA ARG A 18 3.28 -16.44 11.24
C ARG A 18 4.17 -15.66 12.20
N GLN A 19 5.01 -14.76 11.70
CA GLN A 19 5.83 -13.89 12.57
C GLN A 19 4.96 -12.93 13.39
N ASN A 20 3.90 -12.41 12.80
CA ASN A 20 2.95 -11.52 13.46
C ASN A 20 2.09 -12.22 14.53
N GLN A 21 2.08 -13.56 14.61
CA GLN A 21 1.44 -14.28 15.70
C GLN A 21 1.98 -13.84 17.06
N LYS A 22 3.26 -13.54 17.17
CA LYS A 22 3.87 -13.05 18.41
C LYS A 22 3.19 -11.76 18.90
N PHE A 23 2.78 -10.88 17.99
CA PHE A 23 2.07 -9.65 18.33
C PHE A 23 0.65 -9.93 18.84
N TYR A 24 -0.02 -10.93 18.28
CA TYR A 24 -1.30 -11.42 18.79
C TYR A 24 -1.15 -12.07 20.17
N ASP A 25 -0.11 -12.87 20.39
CA ASP A 25 0.15 -13.52 21.67
C ASP A 25 0.46 -12.48 22.76
N ASP A 26 1.25 -11.43 22.44
CA ASP A 26 1.50 -10.29 23.34
C ASP A 26 0.20 -9.55 23.70
N PHE A 27 -0.72 -9.37 22.75
CA PHE A 27 -2.03 -8.81 23.04
C PHE A 27 -2.86 -9.72 23.94
N CYS A 28 -2.82 -11.02 23.76
CA CYS A 28 -3.50 -11.97 24.66
C CYS A 28 -2.94 -11.91 26.08
N VAL A 29 -1.64 -11.75 26.25
CA VAL A 29 -1.01 -11.53 27.56
C VAL A 29 -1.53 -10.22 28.17
N TYR A 30 -1.51 -9.13 27.41
CA TYR A 30 -2.04 -7.84 27.85
C TYR A 30 -3.51 -7.93 28.31
N LEU A 31 -4.36 -8.64 27.57
CA LEU A 31 -5.77 -8.82 27.94
C LEU A 31 -5.92 -9.58 29.27
N LYS A 32 -5.08 -10.61 29.51
CA LYS A 32 -5.08 -11.37 30.76
C LYS A 32 -4.70 -10.48 31.96
N GLU A 33 -3.72 -9.58 31.78
CA GLU A 33 -3.33 -8.60 32.80
C GLU A 33 -4.47 -7.64 33.16
N HIS A 34 -5.45 -7.44 32.24
CA HIS A 34 -6.63 -6.59 32.42
C HIS A 34 -7.90 -7.40 32.75
N GLY A 35 -7.76 -8.67 33.16
CA GLY A 35 -8.85 -9.52 33.65
C GLY A 35 -9.72 -10.17 32.55
N TYR A 36 -9.24 -10.22 31.31
CA TYR A 36 -9.91 -10.97 30.24
C TYR A 36 -9.23 -12.32 30.03
N ARG A 37 -10.05 -13.37 29.84
CA ARG A 37 -9.53 -14.71 29.58
C ARG A 37 -8.91 -14.83 28.18
N ASP A 38 -9.53 -14.22 27.20
CA ASP A 38 -9.20 -14.29 25.77
C ASP A 38 -9.73 -13.07 25.02
N VAL A 39 -9.44 -12.99 23.70
CA VAL A 39 -9.92 -11.91 22.85
C VAL A 39 -11.44 -11.85 22.77
N HIS A 40 -12.13 -13.00 22.66
CA HIS A 40 -13.59 -13.04 22.64
C HIS A 40 -14.19 -12.42 23.92
N ASN A 41 -13.66 -12.74 25.08
CA ASN A 41 -14.11 -12.18 26.34
C ASN A 41 -13.97 -10.65 26.39
N PHE A 42 -12.92 -10.10 25.80
CA PHE A 42 -12.77 -8.64 25.61
C PHE A 42 -13.80 -8.09 24.59
N ILE A 43 -14.06 -8.81 23.50
CA ILE A 43 -15.01 -8.36 22.47
C ILE A 43 -16.44 -8.24 23.02
N VAL A 44 -16.84 -9.14 23.90
CA VAL A 44 -18.19 -9.15 24.49
C VAL A 44 -18.28 -8.37 25.82
N GLU A 45 -17.24 -7.64 26.21
CA GLU A 45 -17.25 -6.81 27.44
C GLU A 45 -18.44 -5.83 27.43
N PRO A 46 -19.36 -5.91 28.39
CA PRO A 46 -20.54 -5.05 28.43
C PRO A 46 -20.26 -3.62 28.88
N SER A 47 -19.17 -3.40 29.60
CA SER A 47 -18.79 -2.07 30.10
C SER A 47 -18.01 -1.30 29.05
N ASP A 48 -18.65 -0.29 28.45
CA ASP A 48 -18.00 0.60 27.49
C ASP A 48 -16.80 1.35 28.09
N ALA A 49 -16.95 1.83 29.33
CA ALA A 49 -15.89 2.56 30.01
C ALA A 49 -14.65 1.66 30.19
N LYS A 50 -14.84 0.44 30.71
CA LYS A 50 -13.75 -0.54 30.87
C LYS A 50 -13.10 -0.91 29.56
N ALA A 51 -13.89 -1.22 28.53
CA ALA A 51 -13.35 -1.57 27.21
C ALA A 51 -12.57 -0.41 26.57
N THR A 52 -13.09 0.83 26.66
CA THR A 52 -12.40 2.01 26.14
C THR A 52 -11.09 2.27 26.88
N GLU A 53 -11.06 2.10 28.20
CA GLU A 53 -9.86 2.26 29.00
C GLU A 53 -8.79 1.23 28.60
N VAL A 54 -9.17 -0.04 28.46
CA VAL A 54 -8.26 -1.11 28.02
C VAL A 54 -7.72 -0.84 26.61
N ILE A 55 -8.56 -0.40 25.70
CA ILE A 55 -8.09 -0.01 24.34
C ILE A 55 -7.09 1.15 24.42
N ARG A 56 -7.41 2.21 25.17
CA ARG A 56 -6.54 3.38 25.32
C ARG A 56 -5.17 2.99 25.90
N ASN A 57 -5.17 2.19 26.96
CA ASN A 57 -3.94 1.72 27.60
C ASN A 57 -3.12 0.83 26.65
N TYR A 58 -3.77 -0.02 25.84
CA TYR A 58 -3.09 -0.80 24.83
C TYR A 58 -2.46 0.07 23.74
N LEU A 59 -3.15 1.11 23.27
CA LEU A 59 -2.60 2.03 22.26
C LEU A 59 -1.36 2.78 22.76
N ALA A 60 -1.31 3.08 24.06
CA ALA A 60 -0.18 3.75 24.72
C ALA A 60 0.95 2.80 25.16
N ARG A 61 0.70 1.48 25.16
CA ARG A 61 1.66 0.48 25.64
C ARG A 61 2.92 0.48 24.78
N GLN A 62 4.07 0.30 25.42
CA GLN A 62 5.32 -0.03 24.74
C GLN A 62 5.58 -1.54 24.82
N SER A 63 6.09 -2.13 23.78
CA SER A 63 6.46 -3.55 23.72
C SER A 63 7.60 -3.73 22.74
N GLU A 64 8.47 -4.69 23.01
CA GLU A 64 9.56 -5.09 22.10
C GLU A 64 9.04 -5.90 20.90
N VAL A 65 7.81 -6.42 20.99
CA VAL A 65 7.21 -7.21 19.92
C VAL A 65 6.70 -6.28 18.81
N GLN A 66 7.17 -6.50 17.61
CA GLN A 66 6.86 -5.67 16.44
C GLN A 66 5.79 -6.30 15.56
N LEU A 67 4.87 -5.48 15.06
CA LEU A 67 3.95 -5.84 13.98
C LEU A 67 4.63 -5.54 12.65
N LEU A 68 4.65 -6.52 11.76
CA LEU A 68 5.28 -6.41 10.44
C LEU A 68 4.25 -6.09 9.35
N ASP A 69 4.64 -5.24 8.40
CA ASP A 69 3.87 -4.93 7.19
C ASP A 69 3.98 -6.03 6.11
N GLY A 70 3.31 -5.84 4.97
CA GLY A 70 3.31 -6.80 3.86
C GLY A 70 4.66 -7.01 3.17
N LEU A 71 5.72 -6.31 3.60
CA LEU A 71 7.10 -6.45 3.14
C LEU A 71 8.05 -6.83 4.29
N ALA A 72 7.53 -7.36 5.39
CA ALA A 72 8.27 -7.73 6.60
C ALA A 72 9.00 -6.55 7.28
N ARG A 73 8.55 -5.32 7.11
CA ARG A 73 9.10 -4.16 7.79
C ARG A 73 8.26 -3.85 9.04
N PRO A 74 8.88 -3.44 10.15
CA PRO A 74 8.13 -3.11 11.35
C PRO A 74 7.31 -1.83 11.16
N TYR A 75 6.05 -1.84 11.59
CA TYR A 75 5.28 -0.61 11.77
C TYR A 75 5.83 0.18 12.97
N LYS A 76 5.68 1.51 12.91
CA LYS A 76 5.94 2.36 14.08
C LYS A 76 4.96 1.98 15.21
N ASP A 77 5.43 1.95 16.45
CA ASP A 77 4.66 1.49 17.63
C ASP A 77 3.28 2.11 17.75
N THR A 78 3.19 3.43 17.59
CA THR A 78 1.92 4.17 17.65
C THR A 78 0.93 3.79 16.55
N THR A 79 1.43 3.26 15.42
CA THR A 79 0.63 2.81 14.28
C THR A 79 0.32 1.32 14.36
N ALA A 80 1.26 0.51 14.86
CA ALA A 80 1.15 -0.93 14.93
C ALA A 80 -0.08 -1.39 15.70
N ARG A 81 -0.29 -0.86 16.92
CA ARG A 81 -1.42 -1.24 17.78
C ARG A 81 -2.76 -0.75 17.26
N TRP A 82 -2.78 0.46 16.66
CA TRP A 82 -3.95 0.99 15.98
C TRP A 82 -4.36 0.09 14.80
N TYR A 83 -3.41 -0.31 13.96
CA TYR A 83 -3.67 -1.18 12.83
C TYR A 83 -4.10 -2.58 13.28
N PHE A 84 -3.41 -3.14 14.24
CA PHE A 84 -3.70 -4.47 14.76
C PHE A 84 -5.11 -4.57 15.35
N LEU A 85 -5.52 -3.65 16.22
CA LEU A 85 -6.87 -3.63 16.77
C LEU A 85 -7.94 -3.45 15.70
N ALA A 86 -7.70 -2.55 14.73
CA ALA A 86 -8.64 -2.38 13.62
C ALA A 86 -8.77 -3.67 12.78
N TRP A 87 -7.68 -4.38 12.54
CA TRP A 87 -7.71 -5.67 11.83
C TRP A 87 -8.43 -6.76 12.61
N ILE A 88 -8.20 -6.86 13.93
CA ILE A 88 -9.00 -7.74 14.79
C ILE A 88 -10.49 -7.45 14.61
N LEU A 89 -10.86 -6.18 14.56
CA LEU A 89 -12.23 -5.73 14.33
C LEU A 89 -12.68 -5.76 12.86
N ARG A 90 -11.91 -6.41 11.97
CA ARG A 90 -12.20 -6.57 10.53
C ARG A 90 -12.26 -5.26 9.76
N ASP A 91 -11.62 -4.21 10.26
CA ASP A 91 -11.65 -2.90 9.63
C ASP A 91 -10.31 -2.49 8.97
N ALA A 92 -10.37 -1.44 8.15
CA ALA A 92 -9.24 -0.89 7.40
C ALA A 92 -8.86 0.48 8.00
N PRO A 93 -7.83 0.54 8.86
CA PRO A 93 -7.55 1.73 9.68
C PRO A 93 -7.22 2.97 8.84
N ALA A 94 -6.45 2.84 7.78
CA ALA A 94 -6.04 3.99 6.98
C ALA A 94 -7.19 4.51 6.08
N GLN A 95 -7.94 3.62 5.44
CA GLN A 95 -8.96 4.00 4.45
C GLN A 95 -10.31 4.30 5.09
N ARG A 96 -10.71 3.56 6.10
CA ARG A 96 -12.06 3.65 6.68
C ARG A 96 -12.11 4.36 8.02
N LEU A 97 -11.22 4.03 8.95
CA LEU A 97 -11.29 4.55 10.31
C LEU A 97 -10.62 5.91 10.46
N GLN A 98 -9.49 6.15 9.80
CA GLN A 98 -8.77 7.43 9.90
C GLN A 98 -9.62 8.66 9.52
N PRO A 99 -10.41 8.65 8.42
CA PRO A 99 -11.29 9.77 8.09
C PRO A 99 -12.39 10.04 9.11
N LEU A 100 -12.82 9.02 9.87
CA LEU A 100 -13.88 9.15 10.88
C LEU A 100 -13.42 9.81 12.18
N LEU A 101 -12.11 9.87 12.46
CA LEU A 101 -11.58 10.42 13.71
C LEU A 101 -11.96 11.88 13.94
N ALA A 102 -12.21 12.64 12.88
CA ALA A 102 -12.64 14.04 12.99
C ALA A 102 -14.04 14.18 13.65
N SER A 103 -14.91 13.18 13.47
CA SER A 103 -16.29 13.18 13.99
C SER A 103 -16.46 12.40 15.30
N VAL A 104 -15.39 11.79 15.80
CA VAL A 104 -15.44 11.02 17.06
C VAL A 104 -15.12 11.93 18.26
N ALA A 105 -15.88 11.77 19.34
CA ALA A 105 -15.63 12.48 20.59
C ALA A 105 -14.29 12.06 21.23
N GLY A 106 -13.59 13.03 21.82
CA GLY A 106 -12.32 12.85 22.52
C GLY A 106 -11.46 14.11 22.43
N GLU A 107 -10.67 14.37 23.46
CA GLU A 107 -9.79 15.54 23.53
C GLU A 107 -8.45 15.28 22.84
N SER A 108 -7.97 14.02 22.87
CA SER A 108 -6.74 13.59 22.21
C SER A 108 -6.98 12.62 21.05
N LEU A 109 -5.98 12.46 20.20
CA LEU A 109 -6.02 11.48 19.09
C LEU A 109 -6.16 10.04 19.63
N GLU A 110 -5.48 9.73 20.72
CA GLU A 110 -5.51 8.42 21.38
C GLU A 110 -6.91 8.13 21.92
N GLU A 111 -7.56 9.11 22.54
CA GLU A 111 -8.91 8.99 23.04
C GLU A 111 -9.93 8.79 21.91
N LYS A 112 -9.82 9.58 20.83
CA LYS A 112 -10.65 9.40 19.63
C LYS A 112 -10.48 8.02 19.02
N ARG A 113 -9.25 7.52 18.94
CA ARG A 113 -8.97 6.16 18.45
C ARG A 113 -9.58 5.10 19.37
N ALA A 114 -9.45 5.24 20.67
CA ALA A 114 -10.03 4.30 21.63
C ALA A 114 -11.55 4.27 21.54
N ASN A 115 -12.19 5.43 21.49
CA ASN A 115 -13.64 5.54 21.33
C ASN A 115 -14.15 4.94 20.03
N LEU A 116 -13.47 5.20 18.90
CA LEU A 116 -13.83 4.64 17.61
C LEU A 116 -13.67 3.12 17.58
N LEU A 117 -12.58 2.59 18.12
CA LEU A 117 -12.37 1.15 18.22
C LEU A 117 -13.40 0.47 19.13
N ASN A 118 -13.79 1.11 20.26
CA ASN A 118 -14.84 0.56 21.10
C ASN A 118 -16.21 0.53 20.41
N GLN A 119 -16.55 1.57 19.65
CA GLN A 119 -17.76 1.57 18.82
C GLN A 119 -17.71 0.45 17.76
N SER A 120 -16.57 0.29 17.08
CA SER A 120 -16.36 -0.82 16.12
C SER A 120 -16.48 -2.18 16.80
N ARG A 121 -15.92 -2.37 18.00
CA ARG A 121 -16.02 -3.58 18.81
C ARG A 121 -17.48 -3.95 19.09
N LYS A 122 -18.28 -2.99 19.55
CA LYS A 122 -19.72 -3.19 19.83
C LYS A 122 -20.50 -3.59 18.59
N PHE A 123 -20.16 -3.02 17.43
CA PHE A 123 -20.79 -3.33 16.16
C PHE A 123 -20.41 -4.71 15.65
N VAL A 124 -19.11 -5.04 15.68
CA VAL A 124 -18.58 -6.27 15.07
C VAL A 124 -18.79 -7.50 15.98
N GLY A 125 -18.77 -7.35 17.30
CA GLY A 125 -18.93 -8.44 18.26
C GLY A 125 -20.14 -9.32 17.99
N PRO A 126 -21.35 -8.77 17.85
CA PRO A 126 -22.56 -9.55 17.53
C PRO A 126 -22.56 -10.23 16.17
N LEU A 127 -21.78 -9.74 15.21
CA LEU A 127 -21.64 -10.35 13.87
C LEU A 127 -20.78 -11.62 13.90
N PHE A 128 -19.89 -11.72 14.88
CA PHE A 128 -18.96 -12.84 15.07
C PHE A 128 -19.03 -13.35 16.51
N PRO A 129 -20.14 -13.97 16.92
CA PRO A 129 -20.44 -14.23 18.33
C PRO A 129 -19.64 -15.38 18.94
N GLN A 130 -18.97 -16.19 18.14
CA GLN A 130 -18.26 -17.37 18.61
C GLN A 130 -16.81 -17.08 18.96
N ALA A 131 -16.28 -17.76 19.97
CA ALA A 131 -14.92 -17.55 20.46
C ALA A 131 -13.85 -17.85 19.40
N GLU A 132 -14.11 -18.85 18.54
CA GLU A 132 -13.24 -19.27 17.46
C GLU A 132 -12.95 -18.14 16.44
N ASN A 133 -13.93 -17.25 16.23
CA ASN A 133 -13.80 -16.10 15.35
C ASN A 133 -12.70 -15.12 15.79
N TRP A 134 -12.28 -15.18 17.05
CA TRP A 134 -11.30 -14.29 17.67
C TRP A 134 -9.98 -15.00 17.99
N SER A 135 -9.89 -16.27 17.65
CA SER A 135 -8.66 -17.05 17.77
C SER A 135 -7.65 -16.71 16.67
N TRP A 136 -6.38 -17.08 16.89
CA TRP A 136 -5.34 -16.80 15.90
C TRP A 136 -5.64 -17.37 14.50
N PRO A 137 -6.13 -18.60 14.31
CA PRO A 137 -6.45 -19.09 12.97
C PRO A 137 -7.38 -18.15 12.19
N ALA A 138 -8.49 -17.71 12.79
CA ALA A 138 -9.43 -16.81 12.12
C ALA A 138 -8.82 -15.41 11.88
N LEU A 139 -8.06 -14.89 12.83
CA LEU A 139 -7.42 -13.58 12.70
C LEU A 139 -6.24 -13.61 11.72
N SER A 140 -5.56 -14.72 11.57
CA SER A 140 -4.50 -14.89 10.60
C SER A 140 -4.98 -14.73 9.15
N GLU A 141 -6.20 -15.20 8.84
CA GLU A 141 -6.83 -14.99 7.52
C GLU A 141 -7.12 -13.52 7.26
N VAL A 142 -7.67 -12.82 8.26
CA VAL A 142 -7.91 -11.37 8.17
C VAL A 142 -6.59 -10.64 7.95
N MET A 143 -5.56 -11.01 8.71
CA MET A 143 -4.24 -10.39 8.61
C MET A 143 -3.60 -10.66 7.23
N LEU A 144 -3.72 -11.87 6.70
CA LEU A 144 -3.23 -12.21 5.36
C LEU A 144 -3.83 -11.26 4.30
N ALA A 145 -5.14 -11.07 4.32
CA ALA A 145 -5.82 -10.16 3.40
C ALA A 145 -5.38 -8.70 3.56
N ARG A 146 -5.18 -8.24 4.81
CA ARG A 146 -4.72 -6.87 5.11
C ARG A 146 -3.27 -6.66 4.67
N LEU A 147 -2.40 -7.61 4.92
CA LEU A 147 -0.99 -7.55 4.50
C LEU A 147 -0.85 -7.63 2.98
N GLU A 148 -1.71 -8.38 2.29
CA GLU A 148 -1.73 -8.37 0.82
C GLU A 148 -2.06 -6.97 0.28
N GLY A 149 -3.09 -6.32 0.82
CA GLY A 149 -3.43 -4.94 0.46
C GLY A 149 -2.30 -3.95 0.77
N SER A 150 -1.70 -4.05 1.95
CA SER A 150 -0.54 -3.26 2.35
C SER A 150 0.65 -3.47 1.40
N ARG A 151 0.96 -4.71 1.06
CA ARG A 151 2.04 -5.06 0.13
C ARG A 151 1.84 -4.42 -1.24
N ARG A 152 0.62 -4.45 -1.78
CA ARG A 152 0.31 -3.82 -3.07
C ARG A 152 0.58 -2.31 -3.04
N ALA A 153 0.10 -1.61 -2.01
CA ALA A 153 0.34 -0.19 -1.85
C ALA A 153 1.84 0.14 -1.72
N LEU A 154 2.56 -0.60 -0.86
CA LEU A 154 4.00 -0.41 -0.65
C LEU A 154 4.85 -0.72 -1.88
N LYS A 155 4.42 -1.67 -2.74
CA LYS A 155 5.10 -1.94 -4.00
C LYS A 155 4.91 -0.80 -5.01
N GLY A 156 3.73 -0.18 -5.07
CA GLY A 156 3.51 1.01 -5.88
C GLY A 156 4.59 2.05 -5.59
N THR A 157 4.70 2.48 -4.34
CA THR A 157 5.72 3.45 -3.90
C THR A 157 7.15 3.01 -4.22
N LYS A 158 7.49 1.72 -4.08
CA LYS A 158 8.82 1.21 -4.45
C LYS A 158 9.13 1.36 -5.95
N PHE A 159 8.16 1.13 -6.82
CA PHE A 159 8.37 1.33 -8.26
C PHE A 159 8.52 2.79 -8.63
N GLU A 160 7.81 3.68 -7.99
CA GLU A 160 7.98 5.13 -8.14
C GLU A 160 9.40 5.56 -7.75
N GLU A 161 9.87 5.13 -6.57
CA GLU A 161 11.23 5.38 -6.10
C GLU A 161 12.29 4.78 -7.05
N LEU A 162 12.06 3.57 -7.57
CA LEU A 162 12.91 2.92 -8.55
C LEU A 162 13.00 3.74 -9.82
N VAL A 163 11.86 4.19 -10.35
CA VAL A 163 11.80 5.02 -11.57
C VAL A 163 12.56 6.33 -11.35
N ARG A 164 12.34 7.04 -10.23
CA ARG A 164 13.08 8.27 -9.91
C ARG A 164 14.59 8.03 -9.85
N ARG A 165 15.02 6.99 -9.15
CA ARG A 165 16.43 6.63 -8.99
C ARG A 165 17.10 6.33 -10.34
N ILE A 166 16.45 5.55 -11.20
CA ILE A 166 17.01 5.18 -12.50
C ILE A 166 17.02 6.38 -13.46
N LEU A 167 15.98 7.23 -13.45
CA LEU A 167 15.96 8.47 -14.22
C LEU A 167 17.15 9.36 -13.84
N ARG A 168 17.37 9.62 -12.56
CA ARG A 168 18.52 10.42 -12.09
C ARG A 168 19.85 9.82 -12.53
N LYS A 169 20.03 8.50 -12.31
CA LYS A 169 21.24 7.79 -12.75
C LYS A 169 21.52 7.95 -14.24
N VAL A 170 20.51 7.76 -15.07
CA VAL A 170 20.66 7.88 -16.54
C VAL A 170 20.87 9.32 -16.95
N PHE A 171 20.20 10.30 -16.33
CA PHE A 171 20.38 11.71 -16.61
C PHE A 171 21.81 12.16 -16.29
N ASP A 172 22.33 11.76 -15.16
CA ASP A 172 23.73 12.04 -14.77
C ASP A 172 24.70 11.39 -15.75
N GLN A 173 24.51 10.13 -16.11
CA GLN A 173 25.37 9.38 -17.02
C GLN A 173 25.43 10.00 -18.43
N TYR A 174 24.32 10.56 -18.92
CA TYR A 174 24.24 11.10 -20.29
C TYR A 174 24.23 12.62 -20.34
N GLY A 175 24.47 13.31 -19.23
CA GLY A 175 24.52 14.76 -19.15
C GLY A 175 23.17 15.43 -19.49
N VAL A 176 22.05 14.82 -19.13
CA VAL A 176 20.71 15.39 -19.29
C VAL A 176 20.42 16.32 -18.11
N ARG A 177 20.26 17.63 -18.39
CA ARG A 177 20.05 18.64 -17.36
C ARG A 177 18.56 18.83 -17.05
N LEU A 178 17.94 17.78 -16.52
CA LEU A 178 16.55 17.77 -16.04
C LEU A 178 16.53 17.39 -14.56
N GLU A 179 15.61 17.98 -13.82
CA GLU A 179 15.41 17.70 -12.41
C GLU A 179 14.28 16.67 -12.22
N VAL A 180 14.54 15.63 -11.44
CA VAL A 180 13.53 14.62 -11.07
C VAL A 180 13.08 14.90 -9.66
N GLU A 181 11.83 15.35 -9.49
CA GLU A 181 11.23 15.69 -8.21
C GLU A 181 11.01 14.48 -7.31
N ASP A 182 11.07 14.67 -6.00
CA ASP A 182 10.77 13.64 -5.01
C ASP A 182 9.28 13.52 -4.69
N SER A 183 8.50 14.56 -5.01
CA SER A 183 7.07 14.63 -4.76
C SER A 183 6.23 14.18 -5.95
N GLU A 184 5.05 13.67 -5.65
CA GLU A 184 3.99 13.42 -6.63
C GLU A 184 3.37 14.74 -7.11
N LYS A 185 2.83 14.73 -8.33
CA LYS A 185 2.05 15.85 -8.86
C LYS A 185 0.59 15.45 -8.99
N ARG A 186 -0.29 16.21 -8.35
CA ARG A 186 -1.74 16.03 -8.53
C ARG A 186 -2.29 17.10 -9.46
N ILE A 187 -3.05 16.65 -10.47
CA ILE A 187 -3.74 17.50 -11.43
C ILE A 187 -5.19 17.01 -11.50
N ASN A 188 -6.14 17.86 -11.13
CA ASN A 188 -7.55 17.48 -10.96
C ASN A 188 -7.67 16.29 -9.97
N GLU A 189 -8.21 15.16 -10.43
CA GLU A 189 -8.35 13.94 -9.65
C GLU A 189 -7.26 12.89 -9.93
N GLU A 190 -6.29 13.21 -10.82
CA GLU A 190 -5.23 12.28 -11.21
C GLU A 190 -3.93 12.60 -10.48
N THR A 191 -3.24 11.55 -10.02
CA THR A 191 -1.93 11.67 -9.38
C THR A 191 -0.86 11.08 -10.30
N PHE A 192 0.20 11.85 -10.52
CA PHE A 192 1.37 11.47 -11.29
C PHE A 192 2.53 11.18 -10.33
N ASP A 193 3.02 9.97 -10.41
CA ASP A 193 3.97 9.40 -9.45
C ASP A 193 5.36 10.06 -9.52
N VAL A 194 5.78 10.48 -10.71
CA VAL A 194 7.06 11.15 -10.94
C VAL A 194 6.87 12.36 -11.84
N GLN A 195 7.55 13.46 -11.53
CA GLN A 195 7.64 14.62 -12.39
C GLN A 195 9.09 14.96 -12.71
N ILE A 196 9.32 15.37 -13.94
CA ILE A 196 10.62 15.76 -14.44
C ILE A 196 10.51 17.22 -14.90
N ILE A 197 11.25 18.09 -14.25
CA ILE A 197 11.23 19.53 -14.53
C ILE A 197 12.27 19.84 -15.60
N GLY A 198 11.81 20.39 -16.70
CA GLY A 198 12.65 20.90 -17.78
C GLY A 198 12.48 22.39 -17.97
N LYS A 199 13.41 23.03 -18.67
CA LYS A 199 13.34 24.48 -18.96
C LYS A 199 12.16 24.86 -19.86
N LYS A 200 11.78 23.97 -20.76
CA LYS A 200 10.72 24.22 -21.74
C LYS A 200 9.36 23.68 -21.29
N LYS A 201 9.34 22.52 -20.64
CA LYS A 201 8.11 21.83 -20.28
C LYS A 201 8.40 20.82 -19.16
N THR A 202 7.43 20.58 -18.31
CA THR A 202 7.46 19.49 -17.34
C THR A 202 6.92 18.22 -17.97
N ILE A 203 7.59 17.10 -17.69
CA ILE A 203 7.17 15.77 -18.12
C ILE A 203 6.60 15.05 -16.91
N LEU A 204 5.42 14.49 -17.06
CA LEU A 204 4.74 13.67 -16.05
C LEU A 204 4.91 12.19 -16.39
N VAL A 205 5.26 11.40 -15.38
CA VAL A 205 5.53 9.97 -15.53
C VAL A 205 4.62 9.20 -14.59
N PRO A 206 3.42 8.79 -15.04
CA PRO A 206 2.60 7.86 -14.27
C PRO A 206 3.22 6.47 -14.30
N VAL A 207 3.34 5.82 -13.14
CA VAL A 207 3.90 4.48 -12.98
C VAL A 207 2.76 3.51 -12.71
N LYS A 208 2.46 2.65 -13.66
CA LYS A 208 1.33 1.71 -13.56
C LYS A 208 1.84 0.26 -13.57
N THR A 209 1.48 -0.49 -12.55
CA THR A 209 1.87 -1.90 -12.41
C THR A 209 0.65 -2.80 -12.39
N ARG A 210 0.77 -3.99 -12.99
CA ARG A 210 -0.29 -4.98 -12.98
C ARG A 210 0.27 -6.37 -12.70
N GLU A 211 -0.19 -6.96 -11.59
CA GLU A 211 0.23 -8.30 -11.14
C GLU A 211 -0.65 -9.43 -11.67
N THR A 212 -1.91 -9.13 -12.02
CA THR A 212 -2.89 -10.14 -12.43
C THR A 212 -3.21 -10.07 -13.90
N MET A 213 -3.38 -11.23 -14.51
CA MET A 213 -3.75 -11.40 -15.91
C MET A 213 -5.26 -11.66 -16.02
N GLY A 214 -5.93 -11.02 -17.00
CA GLY A 214 -7.32 -11.31 -17.37
C GLY A 214 -8.40 -10.49 -16.63
N GLY A 215 -9.64 -10.69 -17.05
CA GLY A 215 -10.85 -10.09 -16.45
C GLY A 215 -11.03 -8.60 -16.68
N GLY A 216 -12.07 -8.02 -16.07
CA GLY A 216 -12.42 -6.59 -16.14
C GLY A 216 -11.30 -5.64 -15.69
N HIS A 217 -10.39 -6.11 -14.85
CA HIS A 217 -9.22 -5.35 -14.40
C HIS A 217 -8.26 -4.97 -15.55
N ALA A 218 -8.24 -5.70 -16.66
CA ALA A 218 -7.42 -5.36 -17.83
C ALA A 218 -7.87 -4.06 -18.46
N ASN A 219 -9.19 -3.89 -18.63
CA ASN A 219 -9.77 -2.69 -19.22
C ASN A 219 -9.62 -1.48 -18.31
N LEU A 220 -9.79 -1.68 -16.99
CA LEU A 220 -9.58 -0.61 -15.99
C LEU A 220 -8.13 -0.13 -16.02
N PHE A 221 -7.17 -1.04 -16.03
CA PHE A 221 -5.75 -0.73 -16.11
C PHE A 221 -5.40 0.11 -17.34
N THR A 222 -5.89 -0.30 -18.52
CA THR A 222 -5.68 0.46 -19.76
C THR A 222 -6.37 1.82 -19.70
N ARG A 223 -7.61 1.88 -19.19
CA ARG A 223 -8.34 3.13 -19.02
C ARG A 223 -7.62 4.11 -18.10
N ASP A 224 -7.05 3.63 -17.00
CA ASP A 224 -6.33 4.47 -16.05
C ASP A 224 -5.05 5.06 -16.67
N ILE A 225 -4.36 4.29 -17.52
CA ILE A 225 -3.22 4.81 -18.29
C ILE A 225 -3.69 5.90 -19.26
N PHE A 226 -4.77 5.66 -20.00
CA PHE A 226 -5.33 6.60 -20.97
C PHE A 226 -5.79 7.90 -20.28
N LYS A 227 -6.46 7.78 -19.14
CA LYS A 227 -6.89 8.94 -18.36
C LYS A 227 -5.70 9.79 -17.93
N ALA A 228 -4.64 9.17 -17.40
CA ALA A 228 -3.45 9.89 -16.99
C ALA A 228 -2.79 10.66 -18.16
N ILE A 229 -2.66 10.04 -19.34
CA ILE A 229 -2.12 10.69 -20.53
C ILE A 229 -3.00 11.90 -20.94
N SER A 230 -4.32 11.70 -21.05
CA SER A 230 -5.24 12.76 -21.45
C SER A 230 -5.19 13.94 -20.49
N VAL A 231 -5.24 13.69 -19.17
CA VAL A 231 -5.16 14.74 -18.15
C VAL A 231 -3.84 15.51 -18.24
N ALA A 232 -2.72 14.82 -18.45
CA ALA A 232 -1.43 15.49 -18.61
C ALA A 232 -1.42 16.43 -19.83
N HIS A 233 -1.84 15.94 -21.00
CA HIS A 233 -1.86 16.71 -22.24
C HIS A 233 -2.84 17.89 -22.20
N GLU A 234 -4.05 17.70 -21.68
CA GLU A 234 -5.06 18.76 -21.50
C GLU A 234 -4.57 19.91 -20.62
N ASN A 235 -3.64 19.61 -19.69
CA ASN A 235 -3.04 20.61 -18.82
C ASN A 235 -1.66 21.11 -19.29
N GLY A 236 -1.29 20.81 -20.54
CA GLY A 236 -0.09 21.35 -21.17
C GLY A 236 1.23 20.62 -20.80
N TYR A 237 1.15 19.50 -20.10
CA TYR A 237 2.31 18.68 -19.76
C TYR A 237 2.64 17.67 -20.85
N GLU A 238 3.89 17.23 -20.89
CA GLU A 238 4.29 16.03 -21.61
C GLU A 238 4.05 14.79 -20.73
N CYS A 239 3.78 13.64 -21.34
CA CYS A 239 3.50 12.42 -20.57
C CYS A 239 4.35 11.25 -21.09
N VAL A 240 5.06 10.56 -20.20
CA VAL A 240 5.82 9.34 -20.49
C VAL A 240 5.42 8.26 -19.48
N PRO A 241 4.37 7.48 -19.74
CA PRO A 241 3.95 6.44 -18.82
C PRO A 241 4.96 5.31 -18.73
N VAL A 242 5.17 4.79 -17.51
CA VAL A 242 5.91 3.56 -17.23
C VAL A 242 4.91 2.47 -16.88
N ILE A 243 4.88 1.43 -17.67
CA ILE A 243 3.94 0.31 -17.58
C ILE A 243 4.72 -0.96 -17.30
N ILE A 244 4.42 -1.63 -16.18
CA ILE A 244 5.06 -2.88 -15.77
C ILE A 244 3.97 -3.95 -15.65
N ALA A 245 3.93 -4.87 -16.60
CA ALA A 245 2.95 -5.95 -16.64
C ALA A 245 3.45 -7.11 -17.49
N GLU A 246 3.10 -8.34 -17.15
CA GLU A 246 3.45 -9.53 -17.95
C GLU A 246 2.82 -9.52 -19.34
N SER A 247 1.63 -8.97 -19.47
CA SER A 247 1.02 -8.68 -20.78
C SER A 247 0.19 -7.40 -20.73
N TRP A 248 0.38 -6.59 -21.75
CA TRP A 248 -0.41 -5.40 -22.01
C TRP A 248 -0.38 -5.12 -23.52
N GLY A 249 -1.52 -4.85 -24.12
CA GLY A 249 -1.67 -4.66 -25.57
C GLY A 249 -2.27 -3.31 -25.96
N GLY A 250 -2.16 -2.29 -25.07
CA GLY A 250 -2.66 -0.95 -25.38
C GLY A 250 -1.80 -0.23 -26.42
N ASP A 251 -2.45 0.51 -27.33
CA ASP A 251 -1.79 1.46 -28.24
C ASP A 251 -1.96 2.88 -27.73
N LEU A 252 -0.87 3.55 -27.40
CA LEU A 252 -0.85 4.91 -26.89
C LEU A 252 -0.67 5.98 -27.96
N LYS A 253 -0.39 5.59 -29.18
CA LYS A 253 -0.20 6.54 -30.30
C LYS A 253 -1.47 7.33 -30.60
N SER A 254 -2.63 6.69 -30.49
CA SER A 254 -3.92 7.32 -30.67
C SER A 254 -4.18 8.48 -29.68
N LEU A 255 -3.45 8.54 -28.56
CA LEU A 255 -3.49 9.58 -27.54
C LEU A 255 -2.39 10.63 -27.69
N GLN A 256 -1.71 10.69 -28.83
CA GLN A 256 -0.56 11.56 -29.06
C GLN A 256 0.59 11.34 -28.06
N CYS A 257 0.64 10.17 -27.42
CA CYS A 257 1.75 9.74 -26.59
C CYS A 257 2.79 9.06 -27.47
N GLU A 258 3.86 9.79 -27.81
CA GLU A 258 4.91 9.29 -28.70
C GLU A 258 5.90 8.37 -27.98
N HIS A 259 6.04 8.55 -26.68
CA HIS A 259 7.04 7.87 -25.87
C HIS A 259 6.43 7.27 -24.60
N TRP A 260 6.62 5.97 -24.43
CA TRP A 260 6.27 5.25 -23.19
C TRP A 260 7.29 4.14 -22.94
N ILE A 261 7.32 3.67 -21.69
CA ILE A 261 8.13 2.54 -21.26
C ILE A 261 7.19 1.39 -20.95
N TYR A 262 7.34 0.27 -21.65
CA TYR A 262 6.62 -0.96 -21.33
C TYR A 262 7.62 -2.06 -20.97
N LEU A 263 7.57 -2.51 -19.72
CA LEU A 263 8.35 -3.62 -19.22
C LEU A 263 7.46 -4.86 -19.15
N ARG A 264 7.72 -5.82 -20.04
CA ARG A 264 7.04 -7.12 -20.00
C ARG A 264 7.67 -7.96 -18.89
N ALA A 265 7.24 -7.73 -17.67
CA ALA A 265 7.77 -8.38 -16.48
C ALA A 265 6.69 -8.57 -15.43
N ASN A 266 6.88 -9.55 -14.55
CA ASN A 266 6.06 -9.70 -13.36
C ASN A 266 6.51 -8.66 -12.32
N PRO A 267 5.63 -7.77 -11.84
CA PRO A 267 5.99 -6.77 -10.82
C PRO A 267 6.49 -7.39 -9.49
N ASN A 268 6.32 -8.69 -9.29
CA ASN A 268 6.87 -9.38 -8.13
C ASN A 268 8.37 -9.70 -8.26
N GLN A 269 8.93 -9.65 -9.47
CA GLN A 269 10.34 -9.92 -9.75
C GLN A 269 11.14 -8.61 -9.86
N THR A 270 11.22 -7.88 -8.76
CA THR A 270 11.80 -6.52 -8.73
C THR A 270 13.26 -6.46 -9.20
N GLU A 271 14.07 -7.50 -8.94
CA GLU A 271 15.48 -7.57 -9.36
C GLU A 271 15.65 -7.57 -10.88
N ALA A 272 14.71 -8.20 -11.61
CA ALA A 272 14.74 -8.23 -13.06
C ALA A 272 14.28 -6.89 -13.71
N ILE A 273 13.46 -6.12 -13.00
CA ILE A 273 12.85 -4.89 -13.51
C ILE A 273 13.86 -3.75 -13.61
N GLU A 274 14.76 -3.61 -12.65
CA GLU A 274 15.72 -2.51 -12.61
C GLU A 274 16.59 -2.41 -13.87
N PRO A 275 17.29 -3.47 -14.32
CA PRO A 275 18.10 -3.41 -15.52
C PRO A 275 17.25 -3.20 -16.79
N MET A 276 16.04 -3.75 -16.86
CA MET A 276 15.13 -3.53 -17.98
C MET A 276 14.69 -2.07 -18.05
N LEU A 277 14.31 -1.48 -16.91
CA LEU A 277 13.90 -0.08 -16.82
C LEU A 277 15.04 0.86 -17.25
N GLU A 278 16.26 0.60 -16.79
CA GLU A 278 17.43 1.38 -17.16
C GLU A 278 17.67 1.35 -18.68
N GLN A 279 17.54 0.19 -19.30
CA GLN A 279 17.69 0.05 -20.77
C GLN A 279 16.63 0.84 -21.53
N GLU A 280 15.36 0.78 -21.11
CA GLU A 280 14.28 1.51 -21.78
C GLU A 280 14.42 3.03 -21.59
N ILE A 281 14.80 3.52 -20.39
CA ILE A 281 15.07 4.94 -20.16
C ILE A 281 16.24 5.43 -21.03
N LYS A 282 17.29 4.63 -21.21
CA LYS A 282 18.42 4.98 -22.09
C LYS A 282 18.00 5.23 -23.53
N LYS A 283 17.01 4.49 -24.05
CA LYS A 283 16.46 4.71 -25.40
C LYS A 283 15.78 6.07 -25.56
N LEU A 284 15.27 6.63 -24.46
CA LEU A 284 14.58 7.90 -24.45
C LEU A 284 15.48 9.12 -24.13
N VAL A 285 16.79 8.94 -23.98
CA VAL A 285 17.73 10.05 -23.66
C VAL A 285 17.63 11.19 -24.68
N ALA A 286 17.55 10.88 -25.97
CA ALA A 286 17.42 11.91 -27.02
C ALA A 286 16.10 12.70 -26.87
N PHE A 287 15.02 12.05 -26.48
CA PHE A 287 13.75 12.70 -26.16
C PHE A 287 13.90 13.64 -24.97
N PHE A 288 14.43 13.17 -23.85
CA PHE A 288 14.59 13.98 -22.64
C PHE A 288 15.48 15.21 -22.88
N LYS A 289 16.54 15.08 -23.66
CA LYS A 289 17.42 16.22 -24.03
C LYS A 289 16.71 17.39 -24.71
N ARG A 290 15.55 17.15 -25.34
CA ARG A 290 14.76 18.23 -25.98
C ARG A 290 14.16 19.21 -24.97
N PHE A 291 14.03 18.80 -23.72
CA PHE A 291 13.41 19.55 -22.63
C PHE A 291 14.43 20.15 -21.64
N ALA A 292 15.70 19.78 -21.74
CA ALA A 292 16.79 20.20 -20.86
C ALA A 292 17.21 21.69 -21.02
#